data_8df0c53e8db607f6e74d5a4b0a20caf0
#
_entry.id   8df0c53e8db607f6e74d5a4b0a20caf0
#
_cell.length_a   1.000
_cell.length_b   1.000
_cell.length_c   1.000
_cell.angle_alpha   90.00
_cell.angle_beta   90.00
_cell.angle_gamma   90.00
#
_symmetry.space_group_name_H-M   'P 1'
#
loop_
_entity.id
_entity.type
_entity.pdbx_description
1 polymer ?
#
loop_
_entity_poly.entity_id
_entity_poly.type
_entity_poly.pdbx_seq_one_letter_code
_entity_poly.pdbx_strand_id
1 'polypeptide(L)'
;ADWSGDHALRQSLTSQFPMDYLVTAQVNKAVGSMADYAAVAGFQNLKKAWVTVAVRMMNVNTGELIYSGNFAGKSERRGPNALQEAVTAAAAGIPEAVASAALNKAANPEQHLTLIITGAKLGSISAATQYLEGLAGVNHVFVRSTSFGNMTVDVDFLGTAHDFAILLEGNCQTILELSSEYVKI
;
A
#
# COMPACT_ATOMS: atom_id res chain seq x y z
N ALA A 1 5.63 -7.53 -13.71
CA ALA A 1 5.62 -8.43 -12.56
C ALA A 1 4.71 -7.82 -11.51
N ASP A 2 3.77 -8.60 -11.00
CA ASP A 2 2.90 -8.15 -9.91
C ASP A 2 3.65 -8.40 -8.59
N TRP A 3 4.22 -7.33 -8.04
CA TRP A 3 5.07 -7.37 -6.84
C TRP A 3 4.26 -7.52 -5.55
N SER A 4 2.93 -7.33 -5.60
CA SER A 4 2.07 -7.34 -4.42
C SER A 4 1.91 -8.73 -3.79
N GLY A 5 2.15 -9.81 -4.56
CA GLY A 5 2.01 -11.20 -4.11
C GLY A 5 3.33 -11.93 -3.83
N ASP A 6 4.49 -11.34 -4.13
CA ASP A 6 5.78 -12.04 -3.99
C ASP A 6 6.45 -11.76 -2.64
N HIS A 7 6.06 -12.58 -1.64
CA HIS A 7 6.62 -12.51 -0.29
C HIS A 7 8.14 -12.73 -0.26
N ALA A 8 8.66 -13.64 -1.08
CA ALA A 8 10.09 -13.94 -1.13
C ALA A 8 10.92 -12.76 -1.65
N LEU A 9 10.38 -12.04 -2.64
CA LEU A 9 11.03 -10.86 -3.18
C LEU A 9 11.04 -9.70 -2.17
N ARG A 10 9.92 -9.48 -1.45
CA ARG A 10 9.85 -8.47 -0.38
C ARG A 10 10.87 -8.76 0.71
N GLN A 11 10.94 -10.01 1.18
CA GLN A 11 11.90 -10.43 2.19
C GLN A 11 13.35 -10.27 1.73
N SER A 12 13.65 -10.55 0.45
CA SER A 12 14.97 -10.31 -0.13
C SER A 12 15.32 -8.82 -0.17
N LEU A 13 14.38 -7.94 -0.50
CA LEU A 13 14.60 -6.50 -0.53
C LEU A 13 14.82 -5.93 0.87
N THR A 14 14.02 -6.32 1.86
CA THR A 14 14.17 -5.86 3.24
C THR A 14 15.46 -6.33 3.89
N SER A 15 15.96 -7.52 3.52
CA SER A 15 17.24 -8.01 4.03
C SER A 15 18.45 -7.28 3.44
N GLN A 16 18.33 -6.73 2.25
CA GLN A 16 19.43 -6.01 1.57
C GLN A 16 19.39 -4.49 1.82
N PHE A 17 18.19 -3.94 2.00
CA PHE A 17 18.00 -2.49 2.16
C PHE A 17 17.06 -2.23 3.33
N PRO A 18 17.46 -1.39 4.32
CA PRO A 18 16.55 -0.93 5.37
C PRO A 18 15.55 0.07 4.76
N MET A 19 14.38 -0.42 4.34
CA MET A 19 13.33 0.41 3.75
C MET A 19 11.96 0.00 4.29
N ASP A 20 11.11 0.97 4.55
CA ASP A 20 9.73 0.75 4.98
C ASP A 20 8.76 0.74 3.80
N TYR A 21 9.06 1.51 2.76
CA TYR A 21 8.19 1.69 1.61
C TYR A 21 8.90 1.42 0.30
N LEU A 22 8.20 0.73 -0.62
CA LEU A 22 8.63 0.52 -1.99
C LEU A 22 7.70 1.29 -2.93
N VAL A 23 8.28 2.17 -3.75
CA VAL A 23 7.55 2.87 -4.80
C VAL A 23 7.90 2.25 -6.15
N THR A 24 6.88 1.83 -6.88
CA THR A 24 7.04 1.29 -8.24
C THR A 24 6.32 2.18 -9.24
N ALA A 25 6.89 2.30 -10.44
CA ALA A 25 6.29 3.09 -11.52
C ALA A 25 6.29 2.27 -12.82
N GLN A 26 5.13 2.17 -13.44
CA GLN A 26 4.97 1.59 -14.78
C GLN A 26 4.69 2.70 -15.78
N VAL A 27 5.55 2.83 -16.78
CA VAL A 27 5.46 3.90 -17.79
C VAL A 27 4.92 3.33 -19.10
N ASN A 28 3.78 3.88 -19.55
CA ASN A 28 3.22 3.64 -20.87
C ASN A 28 3.39 4.91 -21.72
N LYS A 29 3.91 4.74 -22.93
CA LYS A 29 4.19 5.84 -23.85
C LYS A 29 3.53 5.63 -25.20
N ALA A 30 3.01 6.69 -25.78
CA ALA A 30 2.56 6.75 -27.18
C ALA A 30 3.21 7.96 -27.85
N VAL A 31 3.77 7.75 -29.02
CA VAL A 31 4.38 8.80 -29.84
C VAL A 31 3.74 8.77 -31.21
N GLY A 32 3.06 9.85 -31.59
CA GLY A 32 2.50 10.04 -32.92
C GLY A 32 3.38 10.99 -33.76
N SER A 33 3.68 10.61 -34.99
CA SER A 33 4.37 11.47 -35.95
C SER A 33 3.38 12.06 -36.93
N MET A 34 3.61 13.31 -37.38
CA MET A 34 2.82 13.86 -38.51
C MET A 34 3.11 13.14 -39.83
N ALA A 35 4.25 12.47 -39.95
CA ALA A 35 4.56 11.63 -41.10
C ALA A 35 3.58 10.46 -41.24
N ASP A 36 2.94 10.02 -40.17
CA ASP A 36 1.92 8.95 -40.17
C ASP A 36 0.62 9.39 -40.85
N TYR A 37 0.39 10.70 -40.98
CA TYR A 37 -0.83 11.28 -41.54
C TYR A 37 -0.61 11.98 -42.90
N ALA A 38 0.62 12.36 -43.22
CA ALA A 38 0.97 13.05 -44.45
C ALA A 38 2.40 12.70 -44.89
N ALA A 39 2.51 12.06 -46.04
CA ALA A 39 3.81 11.70 -46.66
C ALA A 39 4.54 12.96 -47.24
N VAL A 40 4.73 14.01 -46.39
CA VAL A 40 5.39 15.24 -46.80
C VAL A 40 6.79 15.28 -46.16
N ALA A 41 7.81 15.46 -47.00
CA ALA A 41 9.20 15.60 -46.54
C ALA A 41 9.33 16.80 -45.56
N GLY A 42 9.97 16.58 -44.42
CA GLY A 42 10.17 17.61 -43.41
C GLY A 42 9.28 17.47 -42.14
N PHE A 43 8.19 16.71 -42.17
CA PHE A 43 7.33 16.49 -40.99
C PHE A 43 7.78 15.34 -40.09
N GLN A 44 8.83 14.63 -40.45
CA GLN A 44 9.37 13.46 -39.68
C GLN A 44 9.79 13.82 -38.26
N ASN A 45 10.19 15.08 -38.02
CA ASN A 45 10.62 15.56 -36.70
C ASN A 45 9.48 16.20 -35.87
N LEU A 46 8.26 16.29 -36.43
CA LEU A 46 7.10 16.84 -35.74
C LEU A 46 6.37 15.72 -35.00
N LYS A 47 6.95 15.27 -33.91
CA LYS A 47 6.41 14.23 -33.02
C LYS A 47 5.59 14.87 -31.91
N LYS A 48 4.49 14.24 -31.54
CA LYS A 48 3.74 14.51 -30.32
C LYS A 48 3.71 13.25 -29.47
N ALA A 49 3.91 13.41 -28.18
CA ALA A 49 3.98 12.28 -27.25
C ALA A 49 2.96 12.40 -26.14
N TRP A 50 2.48 11.26 -25.70
CA TRP A 50 1.64 11.08 -24.51
C TRP A 50 2.30 10.02 -23.64
N VAL A 51 2.35 10.28 -22.34
CA VAL A 51 2.90 9.36 -21.36
C VAL A 51 1.89 9.20 -20.23
N THR A 52 1.69 7.98 -19.80
CA THR A 52 0.95 7.68 -18.57
C THR A 52 1.87 6.88 -17.65
N VAL A 53 1.98 7.33 -16.41
CA VAL A 53 2.77 6.67 -15.37
C VAL A 53 1.83 6.17 -14.30
N ALA A 54 1.71 4.85 -14.15
CA ALA A 54 1.02 4.23 -13.03
C ALA A 54 2.01 4.07 -11.88
N VAL A 55 1.74 4.71 -10.76
CA VAL A 55 2.59 4.69 -9.56
C VAL A 55 1.88 3.93 -8.46
N ARG A 56 2.61 3.04 -7.79
CA ARG A 56 2.14 2.33 -6.60
C ARG A 56 3.19 2.44 -5.50
N MET A 57 2.73 2.65 -4.28
CA MET A 57 3.55 2.64 -3.06
C MET A 57 2.99 1.59 -2.11
N MET A 58 3.84 0.71 -1.64
CA MET A 58 3.48 -0.33 -0.68
C MET A 58 4.41 -0.31 0.53
N ASN A 59 3.88 -0.71 1.66
CA ASN A 59 4.69 -1.05 2.83
C ASN A 59 5.38 -2.40 2.58
N VAL A 60 6.72 -2.44 2.67
CA VAL A 60 7.50 -3.65 2.33
C VAL A 60 7.32 -4.73 3.40
N ASN A 61 7.12 -4.34 4.66
CA ASN A 61 6.99 -5.26 5.77
C ASN A 61 5.61 -5.95 5.77
N THR A 62 4.53 -5.20 5.53
CA THR A 62 3.16 -5.73 5.57
C THR A 62 2.61 -6.10 4.20
N GLY A 63 3.18 -5.55 3.10
CA GLY A 63 2.63 -5.70 1.75
C GLY A 63 1.40 -4.83 1.48
N GLU A 64 1.02 -3.98 2.43
CA GLU A 64 -0.12 -3.07 2.29
C GLU A 64 0.11 -2.06 1.17
N LEU A 65 -0.89 -1.88 0.31
CA LEU A 65 -0.87 -0.84 -0.74
C LEU A 65 -1.26 0.51 -0.12
N ILE A 66 -0.27 1.38 0.08
CA ILE A 66 -0.46 2.71 0.68
C ILE A 66 -1.00 3.72 -0.32
N TYR A 67 -0.54 3.62 -1.58
CA TYR A 67 -0.92 4.56 -2.63
C TYR A 67 -0.96 3.90 -4.00
N SER A 68 -1.94 4.30 -4.81
CA SER A 68 -2.01 3.96 -6.23
C SER A 68 -2.57 5.16 -7.01
N GLY A 69 -1.85 5.59 -8.03
CA GLY A 69 -2.26 6.73 -8.84
C GLY A 69 -1.73 6.64 -10.28
N ASN A 70 -2.42 7.34 -11.18
CA ASN A 70 -2.03 7.46 -12.58
C ASN A 70 -1.74 8.93 -12.90
N PHE A 71 -0.57 9.18 -13.47
CA PHE A 71 -0.11 10.50 -13.89
C PHE A 71 0.00 10.53 -15.41
N ALA A 72 -0.61 11.51 -16.03
CA ALA A 72 -0.58 11.68 -17.48
C ALA A 72 0.18 12.94 -17.86
N GLY A 73 1.03 12.83 -18.86
CA GLY A 73 1.74 13.94 -19.46
C GLY A 73 1.62 13.92 -20.98
N LYS A 74 1.64 15.10 -21.56
CA LYS A 74 1.64 15.28 -23.01
C LYS A 74 2.67 16.34 -23.39
N SER A 75 3.27 16.21 -24.57
CA SER A 75 4.09 17.29 -25.11
C SER A 75 3.20 18.47 -25.49
N GLU A 76 3.58 19.66 -25.10
CA GLU A 76 2.87 20.89 -25.51
C GLU A 76 3.13 21.20 -26.99
N ARG A 77 4.38 21.06 -27.38
CA ARG A 77 4.83 21.34 -28.76
C ARG A 77 5.13 20.05 -29.50
N ARG A 78 5.04 20.12 -30.80
CA ARG A 78 5.53 19.06 -31.68
C ARG A 78 7.02 19.26 -31.93
N GLY A 79 7.84 18.24 -31.71
CA GLY A 79 9.28 18.34 -31.91
C GLY A 79 10.04 17.07 -31.54
N PRO A 80 11.37 17.09 -31.71
CA PRO A 80 12.22 15.96 -31.39
C PRO A 80 12.19 15.60 -29.91
N ASN A 81 11.95 16.57 -29.01
CA ASN A 81 11.94 16.41 -27.57
C ASN A 81 10.55 16.11 -26.96
N ALA A 82 9.55 15.88 -27.82
CA ALA A 82 8.15 15.68 -27.39
C ALA A 82 8.02 14.58 -26.31
N LEU A 83 8.74 13.49 -26.43
CA LEU A 83 8.70 12.41 -25.43
C LEU A 83 9.26 12.87 -24.08
N GLN A 84 10.37 13.60 -24.08
CA GLN A 84 10.98 14.13 -22.85
C GLN A 84 10.03 15.11 -22.16
N GLU A 85 9.41 16.03 -22.90
CA GLU A 85 8.41 16.97 -22.35
C GLU A 85 7.23 16.22 -21.74
N ALA A 86 6.70 15.19 -22.41
CA ALA A 86 5.59 14.39 -21.89
C ALA A 86 5.97 13.61 -20.62
N VAL A 87 7.18 13.05 -20.55
CA VAL A 87 7.70 12.38 -19.35
C VAL A 87 7.82 13.36 -18.20
N THR A 88 8.42 14.52 -18.43
CA THR A 88 8.58 15.56 -17.40
C THR A 88 7.22 16.03 -16.88
N ALA A 89 6.24 16.24 -17.78
CA ALA A 89 4.89 16.63 -17.39
C ALA A 89 4.17 15.54 -16.57
N ALA A 90 4.32 14.27 -16.94
CA ALA A 90 3.75 13.17 -16.18
C ALA A 90 4.40 13.01 -14.80
N ALA A 91 5.72 13.24 -14.70
CA ALA A 91 6.47 13.03 -13.47
C ALA A 91 6.28 14.17 -12.44
N ALA A 92 5.84 15.35 -12.84
CA ALA A 92 5.81 16.55 -12.00
C ALA A 92 5.00 16.40 -10.70
N GLY A 93 3.87 15.68 -10.73
CA GLY A 93 3.01 15.48 -9.56
C GLY A 93 3.35 14.25 -8.71
N ILE A 94 4.23 13.37 -9.17
CA ILE A 94 4.52 12.08 -8.47
C ILE A 94 5.15 12.30 -7.10
N PRO A 95 6.20 13.13 -6.94
CA PRO A 95 6.87 13.29 -5.65
C PRO A 95 5.93 13.80 -4.55
N GLU A 96 5.08 14.78 -4.87
CA GLU A 96 4.13 15.35 -3.93
C GLU A 96 3.07 14.32 -3.51
N ALA A 97 2.51 13.57 -4.47
CA ALA A 97 1.51 12.57 -4.20
C ALA A 97 2.04 11.43 -3.31
N VAL A 98 3.26 10.94 -3.61
CA VAL A 98 3.91 9.88 -2.82
C VAL A 98 4.30 10.38 -1.42
N ALA A 99 4.86 11.59 -1.32
CA ALA A 99 5.22 12.17 -0.03
C ALA A 99 3.98 12.40 0.85
N SER A 100 2.89 12.92 0.27
CA SER A 100 1.63 13.12 0.99
C SER A 100 1.04 11.79 1.48
N ALA A 101 1.09 10.74 0.66
CA ALA A 101 0.61 9.41 1.07
C ALA A 101 1.46 8.83 2.22
N ALA A 102 2.78 8.97 2.16
CA ALA A 102 3.68 8.53 3.23
C ALA A 102 3.42 9.29 4.54
N LEU A 103 3.28 10.62 4.46
CA LEU A 103 2.97 11.44 5.63
C LEU A 103 1.60 11.14 6.22
N ASN A 104 0.58 10.92 5.39
CA ASN A 104 -0.75 10.55 5.85
C ASN A 104 -0.73 9.19 6.58
N LYS A 105 0.01 8.21 6.04
CA LYS A 105 0.15 6.91 6.70
C LYS A 105 0.93 7.01 8.01
N ALA A 106 1.97 7.84 8.06
CA ALA A 106 2.73 8.08 9.29
C ALA A 106 1.91 8.84 10.35
N ALA A 107 1.05 9.77 9.93
CA ALA A 107 0.17 10.52 10.82
C ALA A 107 -1.04 9.68 11.32
N ASN A 108 -1.46 8.69 10.53
CA ASN A 108 -2.60 7.81 10.82
C ASN A 108 -2.15 6.36 10.61
N PRO A 109 -1.41 5.77 11.56
CA PRO A 109 -0.83 4.43 11.43
C PRO A 109 -1.88 3.32 11.65
N GLU A 110 -3.09 3.48 11.11
CA GLU A 110 -4.11 2.44 11.17
C GLU A 110 -3.61 1.18 10.46
N GLN A 111 -3.70 0.06 11.15
CA GLN A 111 -3.33 -1.25 10.65
C GLN A 111 -4.50 -2.23 10.80
N HIS A 112 -4.65 -3.10 9.80
CA HIS A 112 -5.51 -4.26 9.90
C HIS A 112 -4.72 -5.40 10.52
N LEU A 113 -5.06 -5.77 11.72
CA LEU A 113 -4.40 -6.83 12.47
C LEU A 113 -5.31 -8.04 12.59
N THR A 114 -4.75 -9.23 12.51
CA THR A 114 -5.47 -10.46 12.83
C THR A 114 -5.16 -10.85 14.28
N LEU A 115 -6.17 -10.85 15.14
CA LEU A 115 -6.06 -11.34 16.51
C LEU A 115 -6.55 -12.79 16.59
N ILE A 116 -5.70 -13.67 17.11
CA ILE A 116 -6.04 -15.08 17.36
C ILE A 116 -6.19 -15.28 18.87
N ILE A 117 -7.41 -15.52 19.33
CA ILE A 117 -7.71 -15.77 20.75
C ILE A 117 -7.83 -17.27 20.96
N THR A 118 -6.98 -17.82 21.83
CA THR A 118 -7.01 -19.25 22.19
C THR A 118 -7.85 -19.47 23.46
N GLY A 119 -8.49 -20.63 23.53
CA GLY A 119 -9.34 -20.96 24.68
C GLY A 119 -10.71 -20.26 24.69
N ALA A 120 -11.11 -19.62 23.58
CA ALA A 120 -12.39 -18.95 23.46
C ALA A 120 -13.57 -19.93 23.59
N LYS A 121 -14.54 -19.60 24.44
CA LYS A 121 -15.80 -20.38 24.56
C LYS A 121 -16.85 -19.77 23.64
N LEU A 122 -17.67 -20.61 23.01
CA LEU A 122 -18.71 -20.20 22.05
C LEU A 122 -19.67 -19.12 22.59
N GLY A 123 -19.90 -19.07 23.90
CA GLY A 123 -20.74 -18.02 24.54
C GLY A 123 -20.04 -16.69 24.79
N SER A 124 -18.74 -16.57 24.50
CA SER A 124 -17.93 -15.38 24.81
C SER A 124 -17.62 -14.48 23.60
N ILE A 125 -18.13 -14.81 22.41
CA ILE A 125 -17.82 -14.06 21.17
C ILE A 125 -18.25 -12.60 21.32
N SER A 126 -19.51 -12.34 21.70
CA SER A 126 -20.04 -10.99 21.86
C SER A 126 -19.31 -10.20 22.95
N ALA A 127 -18.96 -10.87 24.05
CA ALA A 127 -18.20 -10.22 25.12
C ALA A 127 -16.76 -9.88 24.69
N ALA A 128 -16.09 -10.75 23.93
CA ALA A 128 -14.78 -10.49 23.39
C ALA A 128 -14.78 -9.35 22.36
N THR A 129 -15.77 -9.33 21.47
CA THR A 129 -15.93 -8.24 20.49
C THR A 129 -16.16 -6.91 21.20
N GLN A 130 -17.10 -6.86 22.14
CA GLN A 130 -17.38 -5.66 22.91
C GLN A 130 -16.17 -5.18 23.74
N TYR A 131 -15.41 -6.10 24.30
CA TYR A 131 -14.18 -5.79 25.01
C TYR A 131 -13.14 -5.15 24.07
N LEU A 132 -12.91 -5.76 22.90
CA LEU A 132 -11.96 -5.24 21.92
C LEU A 132 -12.38 -3.88 21.37
N GLU A 133 -13.65 -3.67 21.05
CA GLU A 133 -14.19 -2.39 20.61
C GLU A 133 -14.07 -1.29 21.69
N GLY A 134 -13.99 -1.66 22.95
CA GLY A 134 -13.76 -0.74 24.07
C GLY A 134 -12.29 -0.34 24.27
N LEU A 135 -11.34 -0.96 23.57
CA LEU A 135 -9.93 -0.63 23.70
C LEU A 135 -9.59 0.67 22.96
N ALA A 136 -8.73 1.47 23.56
CA ALA A 136 -8.29 2.72 22.94
C ALA A 136 -7.50 2.44 21.64
N GLY A 137 -7.87 3.12 20.56
CA GLY A 137 -7.25 2.96 19.25
C GLY A 137 -7.83 1.84 18.38
N VAL A 138 -8.77 1.05 18.89
CA VAL A 138 -9.53 0.09 18.08
C VAL A 138 -10.71 0.80 17.42
N ASN A 139 -10.76 0.77 16.10
CA ASN A 139 -11.83 1.40 15.32
C ASN A 139 -12.93 0.42 14.93
N HIS A 140 -12.53 -0.78 14.44
CA HIS A 140 -13.47 -1.83 14.04
C HIS A 140 -12.96 -3.21 14.45
N VAL A 141 -13.90 -4.12 14.72
CA VAL A 141 -13.64 -5.50 15.08
C VAL A 141 -14.55 -6.42 14.26
N PHE A 142 -13.96 -7.35 13.52
CA PHE A 142 -14.70 -8.32 12.70
C PHE A 142 -14.32 -9.74 13.08
N VAL A 143 -15.28 -10.53 13.53
CA VAL A 143 -15.06 -11.95 13.80
C VAL A 143 -15.03 -12.72 12.48
N ARG A 144 -13.84 -13.21 12.10
CA ARG A 144 -13.63 -13.97 10.88
C ARG A 144 -14.06 -15.43 11.02
N SER A 145 -13.67 -16.06 12.10
CA SER A 145 -14.00 -17.46 12.35
C SER A 145 -13.90 -17.84 13.83
N THR A 146 -14.64 -18.89 14.19
CA THR A 146 -14.53 -19.56 15.49
C THR A 146 -14.45 -21.06 15.26
N SER A 147 -13.42 -21.72 15.77
CA SER A 147 -13.21 -23.16 15.57
C SER A 147 -12.39 -23.75 16.70
N PHE A 148 -12.85 -24.88 17.26
CA PHE A 148 -12.11 -25.68 18.25
C PHE A 148 -11.50 -24.89 19.44
N GLY A 149 -12.26 -23.91 19.96
CA GLY A 149 -11.79 -23.10 21.07
C GLY A 149 -10.87 -21.94 20.67
N ASN A 150 -10.65 -21.71 19.39
CA ASN A 150 -9.95 -20.55 18.87
C ASN A 150 -10.94 -19.60 18.20
N MET A 151 -10.72 -18.29 18.38
CA MET A 151 -11.45 -17.24 17.68
C MET A 151 -10.47 -16.39 16.91
N THR A 152 -10.69 -16.19 15.61
CA THR A 152 -9.91 -15.29 14.75
C THR A 152 -10.72 -14.03 14.50
N VAL A 153 -10.14 -12.90 14.81
CA VAL A 153 -10.75 -11.59 14.72
C VAL A 153 -9.86 -10.67 13.91
N ASP A 154 -10.41 -9.93 12.98
CA ASP A 154 -9.74 -8.82 12.32
C ASP A 154 -10.04 -7.54 13.10
N VAL A 155 -8.99 -6.78 13.38
CA VAL A 155 -9.02 -5.56 14.18
C VAL A 155 -8.40 -4.43 13.39
N ASP A 156 -9.14 -3.35 13.20
CA ASP A 156 -8.60 -2.10 12.69
C ASP A 156 -8.10 -1.28 13.88
N PHE A 157 -6.79 -1.16 14.00
CA PHE A 157 -6.12 -0.53 15.13
C PHE A 157 -5.28 0.68 14.71
N LEU A 158 -5.40 1.76 15.45
CA LEU A 158 -4.58 2.97 15.25
C LEU A 158 -3.24 2.80 15.98
N GLY A 159 -2.27 2.22 15.31
CA GLY A 159 -0.96 1.91 15.85
C GLY A 159 -0.35 0.70 15.15
N THR A 160 0.73 0.18 15.71
CA THR A 160 1.42 -1.02 15.25
C THR A 160 0.89 -2.28 15.95
N ALA A 161 1.18 -3.47 15.40
CA ALA A 161 0.89 -4.74 16.10
C ALA A 161 1.57 -4.83 17.46
N HIS A 162 2.74 -4.22 17.59
CA HIS A 162 3.47 -4.15 18.87
C HIS A 162 2.74 -3.28 19.90
N ASP A 163 2.23 -2.10 19.48
CA ASP A 163 1.45 -1.22 20.37
C ASP A 163 0.15 -1.90 20.81
N PHE A 164 -0.49 -2.65 19.90
CA PHE A 164 -1.69 -3.43 20.20
C PHE A 164 -1.37 -4.56 21.20
N ALA A 165 -0.26 -5.25 21.03
CA ALA A 165 0.18 -6.28 21.98
C ALA A 165 0.43 -5.70 23.39
N ILE A 166 1.11 -4.56 23.50
CA ILE A 166 1.31 -3.85 24.78
C ILE A 166 -0.04 -3.48 25.42
N LEU A 167 -0.99 -2.99 24.61
CA LEU A 167 -2.32 -2.66 25.09
C LEU A 167 -3.06 -3.89 25.64
N LEU A 168 -2.95 -5.03 24.99
CA LEU A 168 -3.55 -6.30 25.44
C LEU A 168 -2.88 -6.79 26.72
N GLU A 169 -1.55 -6.77 26.83
CA GLU A 169 -0.80 -7.13 28.06
C GLU A 169 -1.18 -6.23 29.23
N GLY A 170 -1.32 -4.92 29.00
CA GLY A 170 -1.79 -3.97 30.00
C GLY A 170 -3.20 -4.25 30.52
N ASN A 171 -3.99 -5.01 29.76
CA ASN A 171 -5.34 -5.48 30.11
C ASN A 171 -5.36 -6.97 30.54
N CYS A 172 -4.25 -7.48 31.06
CA CYS A 172 -4.12 -8.83 31.62
C CYS A 172 -4.28 -9.97 30.59
N GLN A 173 -4.03 -9.71 29.31
CA GLN A 173 -3.93 -10.77 28.31
C GLN A 173 -2.47 -11.23 28.19
N THR A 174 -2.27 -12.52 27.94
CA THR A 174 -0.93 -13.08 27.73
C THR A 174 -0.67 -13.24 26.24
N ILE A 175 0.35 -12.55 25.75
CA ILE A 175 0.76 -12.67 24.34
C ILE A 175 1.53 -13.97 24.14
N LEU A 176 1.01 -14.84 23.28
CA LEU A 176 1.62 -16.12 22.92
C LEU A 176 2.53 -16.00 21.71
N GLU A 177 2.13 -15.17 20.75
CA GLU A 177 2.87 -14.95 19.51
C GLU A 177 2.58 -13.55 18.95
N LEU A 178 3.59 -12.89 18.41
CA LEU A 178 3.49 -11.55 17.84
C LEU A 178 4.19 -11.49 16.48
N SER A 179 3.50 -10.95 15.47
CA SER A 179 4.08 -10.59 14.18
C SER A 179 3.64 -9.17 13.78
N SER A 180 4.12 -8.68 12.65
CA SER A 180 3.70 -7.37 12.13
C SER A 180 2.22 -7.32 11.68
N GLU A 181 1.59 -8.46 11.48
CA GLU A 181 0.24 -8.58 10.92
C GLU A 181 -0.74 -9.29 11.85
N TYR A 182 -0.25 -9.98 12.87
CA TYR A 182 -1.12 -10.69 13.80
C TYR A 182 -0.58 -10.74 15.24
N VAL A 183 -1.52 -10.87 16.17
CA VAL A 183 -1.26 -11.11 17.60
C VAL A 183 -2.03 -12.36 18.02
N LYS A 184 -1.40 -13.21 18.84
CA LYS A 184 -2.06 -14.40 19.42
C LYS A 184 -2.03 -14.33 20.93
N ILE A 185 -3.17 -14.53 21.56
CA ILE A 185 -3.38 -14.55 23.01
C ILE A 185 -4.07 -15.82 23.49
#